data_956d0327b59516c88f4a21d3d1fab7d3
#
_entry.id   956d0327b59516c88f4a21d3d1fab7d3
#
_cell.length_a   1.000
_cell.length_b   1.000
_cell.length_c   1.000
_cell.angle_alpha   90.00
_cell.angle_beta   90.00
_cell.angle_gamma   90.00
#
_symmetry.space_group_name_H-M   'P 1'
#
loop_
_entity.id
_entity.type
_entity.pdbx_description
1 polymer ?
#
loop_
_entity_poly.entity_id
_entity_poly.type
_entity_poly.pdbx_seq_one_letter_code
_entity_poly.pdbx_strand_id
1 'polypeptide(L)'
;MSGRAVSLVRIKGFSTAYYSGYYGKSIKMTLKDVKFECFSDRNSQKKMIMGIPVLSRKEAVEKYPDALFIVDSMVYARPIKTELKQFGVEHILDFGSYLGKYGNARDNQYYDVFRFGDDEVIADVGCFDCYTMIQYFKYGNSKYKKIYSFESEPHQYAHCKEIIEKGGYQNWDIYNYGVYDNNSKLYFSSNSSSTKISNDGDIEVDVIKLDDFFKAHEAPTFIKMDIEGAELAALKGCAETISRYKPKLAICVYHKPEDIFEIPEYILSLNPDYKMYLRHYTNLVNETVLYCE
;
A
#
# COMPACT_ATOMS: atom_id res chain seq x y z
N MET A 1 0.49 20.42 0.73
CA MET A 1 -0.31 19.72 -0.31
C MET A 1 0.43 19.83 -1.64
N SER A 2 1.12 18.78 -2.07
CA SER A 2 1.87 18.79 -3.32
C SER A 2 0.91 18.74 -4.50
N GLY A 3 0.98 19.74 -5.37
CA GLY A 3 0.26 19.78 -6.64
C GLY A 3 0.60 18.59 -7.51
N ARG A 4 -0.35 18.08 -8.27
CA ARG A 4 -0.25 16.81 -9.01
C ARG A 4 -0.54 17.04 -10.50
N ALA A 5 0.35 16.59 -11.34
CA ALA A 5 0.46 16.85 -12.77
C ALA A 5 -0.31 15.83 -13.67
N VAL A 6 -0.85 16.22 -14.80
CA VAL A 6 -1.51 15.38 -15.83
C VAL A 6 -0.60 15.29 -17.06
N SER A 7 -0.41 14.14 -17.66
CA SER A 7 0.50 13.90 -18.81
C SER A 7 -0.24 13.46 -20.08
N LEU A 8 0.33 13.76 -21.25
CA LEU A 8 -0.27 13.45 -22.57
C LEU A 8 0.48 12.35 -23.32
N VAL A 9 -0.24 11.32 -23.78
CA VAL A 9 0.29 10.17 -24.55
C VAL A 9 -0.37 10.13 -25.93
N ARG A 10 0.34 9.87 -27.01
CA ARG A 10 -0.22 9.64 -28.32
C ARG A 10 -0.27 8.12 -28.64
N ILE A 11 -1.46 7.55 -28.69
CA ILE A 11 -1.71 6.24 -29.30
C ILE A 11 -2.10 6.49 -30.77
N LYS A 12 -1.77 5.60 -31.71
CA LYS A 12 -2.06 5.78 -33.16
C LYS A 12 -3.47 6.35 -33.38
N GLY A 13 -3.55 7.64 -33.73
CA GLY A 13 -4.80 8.37 -33.93
C GLY A 13 -5.30 9.24 -32.77
N PHE A 14 -4.71 9.17 -31.58
CA PHE A 14 -5.09 9.96 -30.40
C PHE A 14 -3.86 10.49 -29.68
N SER A 15 -3.93 11.71 -29.18
CA SER A 15 -2.94 12.30 -28.26
C SER A 15 -3.44 12.17 -26.81
N THR A 16 -2.59 11.82 -25.89
CA THR A 16 -2.97 11.46 -24.50
C THR A 16 -2.30 12.32 -23.45
N ALA A 17 -3.03 12.84 -22.48
CA ALA A 17 -2.51 13.62 -21.33
C ALA A 17 -2.43 12.81 -20.04
N TYR A 18 -1.35 12.88 -19.33
CA TYR A 18 -1.01 12.04 -18.22
C TYR A 18 -0.64 12.81 -16.93
N TYR A 19 -0.92 12.21 -15.76
CA TYR A 19 -0.64 12.77 -14.44
C TYR A 19 0.74 12.37 -13.90
N SER A 20 1.60 13.34 -13.46
CA SER A 20 2.93 13.03 -12.94
C SER A 20 2.95 12.82 -11.43
N GLY A 21 2.26 11.80 -10.95
CA GLY A 21 2.54 11.22 -9.65
C GLY A 21 3.68 10.19 -9.74
N TYR A 22 3.91 9.44 -8.69
CA TYR A 22 4.86 8.31 -8.66
C TYR A 22 4.63 7.33 -9.83
N TYR A 23 3.38 7.08 -10.18
CA TYR A 23 2.94 6.19 -11.25
C TYR A 23 3.15 6.74 -12.67
N GLY A 24 3.12 8.07 -12.85
CA GLY A 24 3.28 8.69 -14.18
C GLY A 24 4.61 8.38 -14.84
N LYS A 25 5.68 8.28 -14.06
CA LYS A 25 6.99 7.88 -14.55
C LYS A 25 7.02 6.39 -14.95
N SER A 26 6.38 5.54 -14.16
CA SER A 26 6.31 4.09 -14.40
C SER A 26 5.55 3.76 -15.68
N ILE A 27 4.43 4.43 -15.95
CA ILE A 27 3.65 4.19 -17.17
C ILE A 27 4.43 4.62 -18.41
N LYS A 28 5.16 5.75 -18.38
CA LYS A 28 6.05 6.11 -19.50
C LYS A 28 7.12 5.06 -19.75
N MET A 29 7.69 4.49 -18.70
CA MET A 29 8.68 3.40 -18.83
C MET A 29 8.08 2.13 -19.41
N THR A 30 6.80 1.86 -19.12
CA THR A 30 6.07 0.68 -19.60
C THR A 30 5.57 0.85 -21.04
N LEU A 31 5.10 2.04 -21.39
CA LEU A 31 4.55 2.34 -22.74
C LEU A 31 5.63 2.97 -23.64
N LYS A 32 6.69 2.22 -23.94
CA LYS A 32 7.86 2.70 -24.71
C LYS A 32 7.49 3.23 -26.11
N ASP A 33 6.48 2.66 -26.75
CA ASP A 33 6.06 2.99 -28.12
C ASP A 33 4.99 4.09 -28.18
N VAL A 34 4.68 4.71 -27.04
CA VAL A 34 3.66 5.74 -26.94
C VAL A 34 4.31 7.12 -26.82
N LYS A 35 3.90 8.05 -27.68
CA LYS A 35 4.38 9.43 -27.64
C LYS A 35 3.63 10.23 -26.59
N PHE A 36 4.34 10.72 -25.58
CA PHE A 36 3.85 11.65 -24.57
C PHE A 36 4.10 13.09 -25.02
N GLU A 37 3.05 13.90 -25.16
CA GLU A 37 3.16 15.30 -25.60
C GLU A 37 3.46 16.25 -24.46
N CYS A 38 2.79 16.12 -23.30
CA CYS A 38 3.12 16.89 -22.10
C CYS A 38 2.69 16.15 -20.81
N PHE A 39 3.27 16.60 -19.70
CA PHE A 39 2.69 16.38 -18.37
C PHE A 39 1.86 17.62 -18.01
N SER A 40 0.80 17.48 -17.23
CA SER A 40 0.00 18.60 -16.77
C SER A 40 -0.11 18.63 -15.26
N ASP A 41 0.20 19.78 -14.66
CA ASP A 41 0.13 20.00 -13.22
C ASP A 41 -0.48 21.38 -12.93
N ARG A 42 -1.34 21.44 -11.92
CA ARG A 42 -1.97 22.71 -11.51
C ARG A 42 -0.99 23.69 -10.90
N ASN A 43 0.03 23.20 -10.19
CA ASN A 43 0.94 23.99 -9.37
C ASN A 43 2.42 23.59 -9.53
N SER A 44 2.79 22.89 -10.59
CA SER A 44 4.17 22.46 -10.76
C SER A 44 5.09 23.63 -11.05
N GLN A 45 6.15 23.76 -10.27
CA GLN A 45 7.28 24.65 -10.58
C GLN A 45 8.23 24.01 -11.60
N LYS A 46 8.06 22.74 -11.93
CA LYS A 46 8.90 22.02 -12.89
C LYS A 46 8.42 22.28 -14.30
N LYS A 47 9.31 22.80 -15.15
CA LYS A 47 9.00 23.03 -16.58
C LYS A 47 9.12 21.77 -17.43
N MET A 48 9.88 20.77 -16.97
CA MET A 48 10.18 19.52 -17.70
C MET A 48 10.24 18.33 -16.74
N ILE A 49 9.71 17.19 -17.17
CA ILE A 49 9.83 15.88 -16.50
C ILE A 49 10.25 14.86 -17.56
N MET A 50 11.37 14.18 -17.37
CA MET A 50 11.91 13.17 -18.31
C MET A 50 11.99 13.67 -19.77
N GLY A 51 12.38 14.94 -19.98
CA GLY A 51 12.44 15.56 -21.31
C GLY A 51 11.09 15.93 -21.93
N ILE A 52 10.00 15.84 -21.17
CA ILE A 52 8.64 16.19 -21.61
C ILE A 52 8.19 17.47 -20.89
N PRO A 53 7.59 18.45 -21.60
CA PRO A 53 7.13 19.68 -20.98
C PRO A 53 6.03 19.44 -19.95
N VAL A 54 6.02 20.26 -18.91
CA VAL A 54 4.93 20.33 -17.94
C VAL A 54 4.12 21.59 -18.22
N LEU A 55 2.82 21.44 -18.43
CA LEU A 55 1.87 22.50 -18.74
C LEU A 55 0.80 22.57 -17.64
N SER A 56 0.15 23.72 -17.49
CA SER A 56 -1.13 23.77 -16.76
C SER A 56 -2.20 22.95 -17.50
N ARG A 57 -3.29 22.55 -16.83
CA ARG A 57 -4.37 21.80 -17.50
C ARG A 57 -4.99 22.60 -18.64
N LYS A 58 -5.21 23.89 -18.43
CA LYS A 58 -5.75 24.78 -19.45
C LYS A 58 -4.84 24.83 -20.68
N GLU A 59 -3.55 25.10 -20.50
CA GLU A 59 -2.57 25.09 -21.60
C GLU A 59 -2.49 23.74 -22.32
N ALA A 60 -2.56 22.63 -21.57
CA ALA A 60 -2.52 21.30 -22.15
C ALA A 60 -3.75 21.04 -23.05
N VAL A 61 -4.95 21.42 -22.61
CA VAL A 61 -6.18 21.28 -23.39
C VAL A 61 -6.17 22.20 -24.61
N GLU A 62 -5.78 23.47 -24.45
CA GLU A 62 -5.68 24.42 -25.57
C GLU A 62 -4.70 23.96 -26.64
N LYS A 63 -3.57 23.39 -26.23
CA LYS A 63 -2.51 22.95 -27.14
C LYS A 63 -2.80 21.60 -27.79
N TYR A 64 -3.54 20.73 -27.11
CA TYR A 64 -3.80 19.35 -27.54
C TYR A 64 -5.29 18.96 -27.33
N PRO A 65 -6.22 19.65 -28.03
CA PRO A 65 -7.66 19.48 -27.80
C PRO A 65 -8.16 18.05 -28.07
N ASP A 66 -7.56 17.37 -29.05
CA ASP A 66 -7.94 15.99 -29.44
C ASP A 66 -7.13 14.93 -28.72
N ALA A 67 -6.48 15.27 -27.60
CA ALA A 67 -5.66 14.33 -26.87
C ALA A 67 -6.52 13.38 -26.03
N LEU A 68 -6.04 12.14 -25.85
CA LEU A 68 -6.49 11.30 -24.74
C LEU A 68 -5.82 11.77 -23.44
N PHE A 69 -6.59 12.24 -22.50
CA PHE A 69 -6.13 12.64 -21.17
C PHE A 69 -6.17 11.46 -20.21
N ILE A 70 -5.01 10.99 -19.77
CA ILE A 70 -4.93 9.91 -18.76
C ILE A 70 -4.84 10.56 -17.38
N VAL A 71 -5.84 10.32 -16.55
CA VAL A 71 -5.90 10.77 -15.16
C VAL A 71 -5.37 9.64 -14.28
N ASP A 72 -4.16 9.84 -13.75
CA ASP A 72 -3.49 8.93 -12.84
C ASP A 72 -3.50 9.50 -11.42
N SER A 73 -4.62 9.35 -10.74
CA SER A 73 -4.77 9.73 -9.34
C SER A 73 -5.92 8.95 -8.72
N MET A 74 -5.64 8.14 -7.72
CA MET A 74 -6.69 7.45 -6.97
C MET A 74 -7.54 8.44 -6.16
N VAL A 75 -6.91 9.44 -5.53
CA VAL A 75 -7.59 10.38 -4.62
C VAL A 75 -8.25 11.55 -5.35
N TYR A 76 -7.60 12.07 -6.41
CA TYR A 76 -8.05 13.30 -7.10
C TYR A 76 -8.60 13.04 -8.51
N ALA A 77 -8.84 11.78 -8.90
CA ALA A 77 -9.36 11.45 -10.22
C ALA A 77 -10.68 12.19 -10.52
N ARG A 78 -11.62 12.18 -9.58
CA ARG A 78 -12.94 12.81 -9.75
C ARG A 78 -12.85 14.33 -9.97
N PRO A 79 -12.17 15.13 -9.12
CA PRO A 79 -11.98 16.56 -9.37
C PRO A 79 -11.27 16.87 -10.69
N ILE A 80 -10.22 16.11 -11.03
CA ILE A 80 -9.46 16.30 -12.27
C ILE A 80 -10.34 16.03 -13.50
N LYS A 81 -11.09 14.94 -13.52
CA LYS A 81 -12.02 14.60 -14.60
C LYS A 81 -13.11 15.68 -14.77
N THR A 82 -13.62 16.18 -13.65
CA THR A 82 -14.63 17.27 -13.68
C THR A 82 -14.05 18.52 -14.35
N GLU A 83 -12.86 18.94 -13.96
CA GLU A 83 -12.18 20.10 -14.54
C GLU A 83 -11.89 19.90 -16.04
N LEU A 84 -11.36 18.74 -16.44
CA LEU A 84 -11.10 18.41 -17.86
C LEU A 84 -12.39 18.44 -18.70
N LYS A 85 -13.50 17.92 -18.17
CA LYS A 85 -14.81 17.99 -18.84
C LYS A 85 -15.31 19.43 -18.98
N GLN A 86 -15.09 20.29 -17.98
CA GLN A 86 -15.41 21.72 -18.07
C GLN A 86 -14.60 22.43 -19.16
N PHE A 87 -13.39 21.97 -19.47
CA PHE A 87 -12.57 22.45 -20.59
C PHE A 87 -12.96 21.82 -21.94
N GLY A 88 -14.01 20.98 -22.00
CA GLY A 88 -14.48 20.36 -23.23
C GLY A 88 -13.72 19.09 -23.65
N VAL A 89 -12.91 18.48 -22.75
CA VAL A 89 -12.18 17.25 -23.06
C VAL A 89 -13.13 16.06 -23.13
N GLU A 90 -13.21 15.41 -24.29
CA GLU A 90 -14.05 14.23 -24.52
C GLU A 90 -13.34 12.91 -24.19
N HIS A 91 -12.04 12.85 -24.48
CA HIS A 91 -11.23 11.64 -24.33
C HIS A 91 -10.47 11.63 -23.01
N ILE A 92 -11.07 11.06 -21.94
CA ILE A 92 -10.47 10.94 -20.62
C ILE A 92 -10.40 9.46 -20.21
N LEU A 93 -9.20 8.96 -19.96
CA LEU A 93 -8.96 7.68 -19.34
C LEU A 93 -8.67 7.87 -17.85
N ASP A 94 -9.55 7.37 -17.00
CA ASP A 94 -9.30 7.25 -15.57
C ASP A 94 -8.49 5.97 -15.33
N PHE A 95 -7.19 6.13 -15.12
CA PHE A 95 -6.28 4.98 -15.03
C PHE A 95 -6.52 4.18 -13.75
N GLY A 96 -6.87 4.83 -12.65
CA GLY A 96 -7.26 4.15 -11.41
C GLY A 96 -8.51 3.27 -11.59
N SER A 97 -9.55 3.80 -12.24
CA SER A 97 -10.75 3.01 -12.58
C SER A 97 -10.46 1.91 -13.61
N TYR A 98 -9.55 2.15 -14.55
CA TYR A 98 -9.12 1.15 -15.52
C TYR A 98 -8.39 0.00 -14.83
N LEU A 99 -7.43 0.32 -13.94
CA LEU A 99 -6.72 -0.68 -13.14
C LEU A 99 -7.67 -1.45 -12.23
N GLY A 100 -8.62 -0.76 -11.58
CA GLY A 100 -9.65 -1.41 -10.76
C GLY A 100 -10.54 -2.39 -11.54
N LYS A 101 -10.77 -2.15 -12.84
CA LYS A 101 -11.52 -3.07 -13.69
C LYS A 101 -10.76 -4.34 -14.07
N TYR A 102 -9.42 -4.25 -14.18
CA TYR A 102 -8.56 -5.36 -14.61
C TYR A 102 -7.64 -5.87 -13.50
N GLY A 103 -7.59 -5.17 -12.36
CA GLY A 103 -6.66 -5.42 -11.26
C GLY A 103 -7.32 -5.76 -9.93
N ASN A 104 -8.57 -6.28 -9.93
CA ASN A 104 -9.25 -6.73 -8.71
C ASN A 104 -8.68 -8.05 -8.13
N ALA A 105 -7.41 -8.34 -8.38
CA ALA A 105 -6.70 -9.38 -7.65
C ALA A 105 -6.44 -8.99 -6.17
N ARG A 106 -6.73 -7.73 -5.78
CA ARG A 106 -6.50 -7.25 -4.40
C ARG A 106 -7.46 -7.78 -3.36
N ASP A 107 -8.68 -8.12 -3.74
CA ASP A 107 -9.72 -8.49 -2.77
C ASP A 107 -9.35 -9.73 -1.94
N ASN A 108 -8.58 -10.66 -2.51
CA ASN A 108 -8.09 -11.86 -1.85
C ASN A 108 -6.59 -11.80 -1.50
N GLN A 109 -5.94 -10.65 -1.66
CA GLN A 109 -4.57 -10.43 -1.19
C GLN A 109 -4.45 -10.80 0.28
N TYR A 110 -3.36 -11.48 0.66
CA TYR A 110 -3.07 -12.12 1.94
C TYR A 110 -3.82 -13.45 2.19
N TYR A 111 -4.85 -13.82 1.41
CA TYR A 111 -5.72 -14.96 1.72
C TYR A 111 -5.77 -16.04 0.63
N ASP A 112 -5.27 -15.79 -0.57
CA ASP A 112 -5.38 -16.69 -1.72
C ASP A 112 -4.38 -17.86 -1.71
N VAL A 113 -3.37 -17.81 -0.84
CA VAL A 113 -2.34 -18.87 -0.73
C VAL A 113 -2.67 -19.85 0.37
N PHE A 114 -3.24 -19.38 1.49
CA PHE A 114 -3.43 -20.18 2.69
C PHE A 114 -4.82 -20.79 2.79
N ARG A 115 -4.90 -21.89 3.54
CA ARG A 115 -6.15 -22.39 4.09
C ARG A 115 -6.22 -22.01 5.58
N PHE A 116 -7.30 -21.37 5.98
CA PHE A 116 -7.53 -20.91 7.33
C PHE A 116 -8.50 -21.82 8.05
N GLY A 117 -8.17 -22.17 9.30
CA GLY A 117 -9.03 -22.89 10.21
C GLY A 117 -10.00 -21.98 10.96
N ASP A 118 -10.87 -22.58 11.81
CA ASP A 118 -11.83 -21.83 12.63
C ASP A 118 -11.18 -21.20 13.88
N ASP A 119 -9.97 -21.65 14.27
CA ASP A 119 -9.27 -21.28 15.50
C ASP A 119 -8.05 -20.35 15.23
N GLU A 120 -8.06 -19.62 14.13
CA GLU A 120 -6.94 -18.74 13.82
C GLU A 120 -6.79 -17.62 14.86
N VAL A 121 -5.56 -17.43 15.30
CA VAL A 121 -5.12 -16.25 16.05
C VAL A 121 -4.31 -15.40 15.09
N ILE A 122 -4.81 -14.21 14.79
CA ILE A 122 -4.29 -13.36 13.72
C ILE A 122 -3.57 -12.16 14.32
N ALA A 123 -2.35 -11.90 13.87
CA ALA A 123 -1.65 -10.64 14.08
C ALA A 123 -1.70 -9.82 12.77
N ASP A 124 -2.46 -8.74 12.77
CA ASP A 124 -2.58 -7.80 11.66
C ASP A 124 -1.71 -6.57 11.96
N VAL A 125 -0.51 -6.56 11.42
CA VAL A 125 0.50 -5.53 11.65
C VAL A 125 0.45 -4.50 10.53
N GLY A 126 0.06 -3.27 10.89
CA GLY A 126 -0.28 -2.21 9.95
C GLY A 126 -1.70 -2.38 9.41
N CYS A 127 -2.71 -2.23 10.27
CA CYS A 127 -4.10 -2.48 9.88
C CYS A 127 -4.76 -1.34 9.11
N PHE A 128 -4.18 -0.14 9.15
CA PHE A 128 -4.55 1.08 8.44
C PHE A 128 -6.05 1.47 8.60
N ASP A 129 -6.95 0.86 7.83
CA ASP A 129 -8.40 1.14 7.82
C ASP A 129 -9.24 -0.12 8.11
N CYS A 130 -8.63 -1.17 8.66
CA CYS A 130 -9.24 -2.47 8.91
C CYS A 130 -9.72 -3.22 7.66
N TYR A 131 -9.57 -2.66 6.46
CA TYR A 131 -10.08 -3.28 5.23
C TYR A 131 -9.55 -4.69 5.02
N THR A 132 -8.28 -4.91 5.31
CA THR A 132 -7.64 -6.22 5.19
C THR A 132 -8.38 -7.28 6.02
N MET A 133 -8.64 -7.01 7.30
CA MET A 133 -9.35 -7.97 8.15
C MET A 133 -10.83 -8.13 7.77
N ILE A 134 -11.47 -7.09 7.23
CA ILE A 134 -12.83 -7.21 6.67
C ILE A 134 -12.82 -8.15 5.45
N GLN A 135 -11.78 -8.09 4.61
CA GLN A 135 -11.62 -9.03 3.49
C GLN A 135 -11.29 -10.46 3.97
N TYR A 136 -10.62 -10.63 5.13
CA TYR A 136 -10.42 -11.95 5.74
C TYR A 136 -11.74 -12.69 5.96
N PHE A 137 -12.77 -12.01 6.43
CA PHE A 137 -14.09 -12.65 6.64
C PHE A 137 -14.76 -13.11 5.36
N LYS A 138 -14.40 -12.53 4.24
CA LYS A 138 -14.94 -12.87 2.91
C LYS A 138 -14.11 -13.92 2.18
N TYR A 139 -12.79 -13.81 2.21
CA TYR A 139 -11.89 -14.61 1.37
C TYR A 139 -11.04 -15.61 2.17
N GLY A 140 -10.77 -15.34 3.43
CA GLY A 140 -10.05 -16.24 4.33
C GLY A 140 -11.00 -17.22 5.03
N ASN A 141 -11.51 -16.83 6.18
CA ASN A 141 -12.52 -17.57 6.93
C ASN A 141 -13.36 -16.57 7.75
N SER A 142 -14.67 -16.79 7.83
CA SER A 142 -15.56 -15.96 8.67
C SER A 142 -15.39 -16.25 10.17
N LYS A 143 -14.72 -17.33 10.55
CA LYS A 143 -14.43 -17.72 11.92
C LYS A 143 -12.97 -17.48 12.25
N TYR A 144 -12.72 -17.09 13.47
CA TYR A 144 -11.40 -16.89 14.05
C TYR A 144 -11.51 -16.96 15.57
N LYS A 145 -10.42 -17.25 16.24
CA LYS A 145 -10.34 -17.26 17.69
C LYS A 145 -10.05 -15.88 18.26
N LYS A 146 -9.07 -15.18 17.67
CA LYS A 146 -8.63 -13.86 18.12
C LYS A 146 -7.96 -13.09 16.99
N ILE A 147 -8.18 -11.77 16.94
CA ILE A 147 -7.43 -10.83 16.11
C ILE A 147 -6.75 -9.80 17.00
N TYR A 148 -5.47 -9.58 16.78
CA TYR A 148 -4.66 -8.52 17.35
C TYR A 148 -4.20 -7.62 16.21
N SER A 149 -4.78 -6.43 16.09
CA SER A 149 -4.37 -5.42 15.10
C SER A 149 -3.47 -4.37 15.73
N PHE A 150 -2.48 -3.92 14.98
CA PHE A 150 -1.53 -2.89 15.38
C PHE A 150 -1.54 -1.76 14.37
N GLU A 151 -1.75 -0.54 14.84
CA GLU A 151 -1.73 0.67 14.04
C GLU A 151 -0.99 1.78 14.78
N SER A 152 0.07 2.28 14.17
CA SER A 152 0.96 3.26 14.78
C SER A 152 0.42 4.69 14.70
N GLU A 153 -0.34 5.02 13.64
CA GLU A 153 -0.87 6.37 13.44
C GLU A 153 -2.12 6.58 14.31
N PRO A 154 -2.13 7.57 15.25
CA PRO A 154 -3.22 7.72 16.22
C PRO A 154 -4.62 7.95 15.61
N HIS A 155 -4.71 8.69 14.49
CA HIS A 155 -5.99 8.94 13.83
C HIS A 155 -6.53 7.68 13.15
N GLN A 156 -5.66 6.90 12.51
CA GLN A 156 -6.06 5.62 11.91
C GLN A 156 -6.43 4.60 12.98
N TYR A 157 -5.67 4.54 14.07
CA TYR A 157 -6.03 3.73 15.23
C TYR A 157 -7.43 4.06 15.75
N ALA A 158 -7.73 5.36 15.97
CA ALA A 158 -9.05 5.79 16.45
C ALA A 158 -10.17 5.43 15.45
N HIS A 159 -9.90 5.58 14.15
CA HIS A 159 -10.82 5.20 13.08
C HIS A 159 -11.08 3.68 13.05
N CYS A 160 -10.02 2.87 13.12
CA CYS A 160 -10.14 1.42 13.19
C CYS A 160 -10.91 0.95 14.42
N LYS A 161 -10.65 1.55 15.58
CA LYS A 161 -11.38 1.25 16.82
C LYS A 161 -12.88 1.51 16.65
N GLU A 162 -13.25 2.62 16.03
CA GLU A 162 -14.65 2.94 15.73
C GLU A 162 -15.30 1.90 14.78
N ILE A 163 -14.55 1.44 13.74
CA ILE A 163 -15.02 0.41 12.81
C ILE A 163 -15.28 -0.91 13.55
N ILE A 164 -14.35 -1.33 14.41
CA ILE A 164 -14.44 -2.58 15.17
C ILE A 164 -15.65 -2.53 16.12
N GLU A 165 -15.80 -1.43 16.88
CA GLU A 165 -16.89 -1.23 17.83
C GLU A 165 -18.26 -1.18 17.13
N LYS A 166 -18.40 -0.38 16.07
CA LYS A 166 -19.66 -0.25 15.30
C LYS A 166 -20.01 -1.52 14.53
N GLY A 167 -19.00 -2.24 14.06
CA GLY A 167 -19.18 -3.52 13.35
C GLY A 167 -19.61 -4.66 14.27
N GLY A 168 -19.49 -4.50 15.59
CA GLY A 168 -19.83 -5.51 16.59
C GLY A 168 -18.92 -6.75 16.54
N TYR A 169 -17.71 -6.60 16.02
CA TYR A 169 -16.73 -7.69 15.93
C TYR A 169 -16.29 -8.14 17.32
N GLN A 170 -16.38 -9.43 17.58
CA GLN A 170 -15.97 -10.01 18.85
C GLN A 170 -14.54 -10.55 18.75
N ASN A 171 -13.80 -10.52 19.87
CA ASN A 171 -12.42 -11.05 19.93
C ASN A 171 -11.44 -10.37 18.95
N TRP A 172 -11.68 -9.13 18.60
CA TRP A 172 -10.79 -8.31 17.79
C TRP A 172 -10.33 -7.10 18.60
N ASP A 173 -9.07 -7.13 19.03
CA ASP A 173 -8.44 -6.05 19.76
C ASP A 173 -7.54 -5.23 18.83
N ILE A 174 -7.49 -3.92 19.05
CA ILE A 174 -6.58 -3.02 18.34
C ILE A 174 -5.70 -2.26 19.33
N TYR A 175 -4.44 -2.08 18.96
CA TYR A 175 -3.41 -1.44 19.77
C TYR A 175 -2.76 -0.29 18.99
N ASN A 176 -2.59 0.86 19.64
CA ASN A 176 -1.89 2.00 19.04
C ASN A 176 -0.39 1.85 19.27
N TYR A 177 0.21 0.90 18.58
CA TYR A 177 1.64 0.62 18.58
C TYR A 177 2.16 0.43 17.17
N GLY A 178 3.38 0.92 16.92
CA GLY A 178 4.20 0.40 15.84
C GLY A 178 4.83 -0.94 16.26
N VAL A 179 5.19 -1.77 15.30
CA VAL A 179 5.91 -3.03 15.57
C VAL A 179 7.35 -2.88 15.07
N TYR A 180 8.31 -3.22 15.94
CA TYR A 180 9.73 -3.03 15.64
C TYR A 180 10.60 -4.09 16.34
N ASP A 181 11.94 -3.96 16.25
CA ASP A 181 12.91 -4.89 16.88
C ASP A 181 13.19 -4.60 18.36
N ASN A 182 12.61 -3.55 18.91
CA ASN A 182 12.77 -3.16 20.31
C ASN A 182 11.52 -2.46 20.84
N ASN A 183 11.42 -2.33 22.18
CA ASN A 183 10.37 -1.56 22.84
C ASN A 183 10.91 -0.16 23.08
N SER A 184 10.48 0.82 22.32
CA SER A 184 10.96 2.20 22.39
C SER A 184 9.94 3.19 21.81
N LYS A 185 10.37 4.41 21.59
CA LYS A 185 9.64 5.42 20.86
C LYS A 185 10.37 5.74 19.57
N LEU A 186 9.65 5.80 18.48
CA LEU A 186 10.15 6.26 17.20
C LEU A 186 9.44 7.54 16.78
N TYR A 187 10.11 8.34 15.97
CA TYR A 187 9.57 9.59 15.44
C TYR A 187 9.31 9.44 13.96
N PHE A 188 8.17 9.94 13.53
CA PHE A 188 7.73 9.90 12.14
C PHE A 188 7.49 11.31 11.60
N SER A 189 7.75 11.51 10.34
CA SER A 189 7.47 12.77 9.64
C SER A 189 6.06 12.77 9.05
N SER A 190 5.25 13.78 9.38
CA SER A 190 3.87 13.97 8.90
C SER A 190 3.76 14.39 7.43
N ASN A 191 4.87 14.63 6.74
CA ASN A 191 4.88 15.27 5.41
C ASN A 191 4.76 14.31 4.22
N SER A 192 4.52 13.03 4.42
CA SER A 192 4.38 12.06 3.32
C SER A 192 3.12 11.20 3.48
N SER A 193 2.57 10.78 2.34
CA SER A 193 1.47 9.80 2.28
C SER A 193 1.89 8.40 2.77
N SER A 194 3.15 8.23 3.11
CA SER A 194 3.74 7.09 3.79
C SER A 194 4.49 7.59 5.02
N THR A 195 4.10 7.13 6.19
CA THR A 195 4.73 7.45 7.47
C THR A 195 6.12 6.81 7.52
N LYS A 196 7.19 7.59 7.41
CA LYS A 196 8.56 7.08 7.48
C LYS A 196 9.21 7.44 8.79
N ILE A 197 9.95 6.49 9.35
CA ILE A 197 10.80 6.73 10.52
C ILE A 197 11.77 7.86 10.18
N SER A 198 11.81 8.91 11.00
CA SER A 198 12.67 10.07 10.86
C SER A 198 13.14 10.56 12.22
N ASN A 199 14.43 10.83 12.36
CA ASN A 199 14.98 11.39 13.59
C ASN A 199 14.45 12.81 13.91
N ASP A 200 13.91 13.50 12.89
CA ASP A 200 13.34 14.85 12.98
C ASP A 200 11.81 14.82 12.81
N GLY A 201 11.18 13.67 13.06
CA GLY A 201 9.72 13.50 12.95
C GLY A 201 8.96 14.26 14.04
N ASP A 202 7.79 14.74 13.71
CA ASP A 202 6.88 15.49 14.59
C ASP A 202 5.81 14.60 15.27
N ILE A 203 5.71 13.33 14.89
CA ILE A 203 4.80 12.34 15.48
C ILE A 203 5.62 11.31 16.26
N GLU A 204 5.46 11.27 17.57
CA GLU A 204 6.02 10.23 18.43
C GLU A 204 5.10 9.01 18.47
N VAL A 205 5.65 7.82 18.24
CA VAL A 205 4.92 6.54 18.23
C VAL A 205 5.62 5.56 19.16
N ASP A 206 4.86 4.95 20.05
CA ASP A 206 5.34 3.82 20.85
C ASP A 206 5.47 2.59 19.95
N VAL A 207 6.63 1.93 19.99
CA VAL A 207 6.88 0.69 19.25
C VAL A 207 7.17 -0.46 20.19
N ILE A 208 6.74 -1.67 19.78
CA ILE A 208 6.87 -2.88 20.59
C ILE A 208 7.48 -4.04 19.78
N LYS A 209 8.09 -4.96 20.51
CA LYS A 209 8.45 -6.29 20.02
C LYS A 209 7.24 -7.23 20.11
N LEU A 210 6.89 -7.90 19.03
CA LEU A 210 5.84 -8.93 19.06
C LEU A 210 6.21 -10.11 19.96
N ASP A 211 7.51 -10.45 20.07
CA ASP A 211 7.95 -11.50 21.00
C ASP A 211 7.56 -11.18 22.44
N ASP A 212 7.67 -9.91 22.88
CA ASP A 212 7.28 -9.52 24.24
C ASP A 212 5.76 -9.44 24.38
N PHE A 213 5.04 -8.99 23.34
CA PHE A 213 3.59 -8.96 23.33
C PHE A 213 2.99 -10.37 23.47
N PHE A 214 3.48 -11.32 22.71
CA PHE A 214 2.97 -12.70 22.71
C PHE A 214 3.44 -13.57 23.90
N LYS A 215 4.30 -13.05 24.80
CA LYS A 215 4.53 -13.67 26.12
C LYS A 215 3.31 -13.56 27.05
N ALA A 216 2.52 -12.48 26.88
CA ALA A 216 1.33 -12.21 27.70
C ALA A 216 0.01 -12.49 26.94
N HIS A 217 0.08 -12.79 25.66
CA HIS A 217 -1.08 -13.02 24.80
C HIS A 217 -0.95 -14.35 24.06
N GLU A 218 -2.04 -14.81 23.47
CA GLU A 218 -2.05 -16.05 22.70
C GLU A 218 -1.20 -15.89 21.44
N ALA A 219 -0.35 -16.89 21.18
CA ALA A 219 0.57 -16.87 20.04
C ALA A 219 -0.19 -16.89 18.69
N PRO A 220 0.26 -16.13 17.68
CA PRO A 220 -0.42 -16.07 16.41
C PRO A 220 -0.23 -17.37 15.60
N THR A 221 -1.26 -17.75 14.86
CA THR A 221 -1.22 -18.78 13.83
C THR A 221 -1.04 -18.18 12.43
N PHE A 222 -1.33 -16.89 12.30
CA PHE A 222 -1.17 -16.11 11.09
C PHE A 222 -0.70 -14.69 11.41
N ILE A 223 0.32 -14.22 10.69
CA ILE A 223 0.82 -12.85 10.77
C ILE A 223 0.74 -12.21 9.39
N LYS A 224 -0.02 -11.13 9.25
CA LYS A 224 0.04 -10.21 8.11
C LYS A 224 0.89 -9.01 8.49
N MET A 225 1.76 -8.53 7.60
CA MET A 225 2.60 -7.38 7.87
C MET A 225 2.73 -6.48 6.63
N ASP A 226 2.33 -5.22 6.81
CA ASP A 226 2.38 -4.16 5.81
C ASP A 226 2.60 -2.83 6.53
N ILE A 227 3.85 -2.42 6.73
CA ILE A 227 4.28 -1.34 7.64
C ILE A 227 5.33 -0.41 7.04
N GLU A 228 5.16 -0.12 5.74
CA GLU A 228 5.87 0.97 5.06
C GLU A 228 7.41 0.90 5.16
N GLY A 229 7.98 -0.32 5.16
CA GLY A 229 9.42 -0.59 5.12
C GLY A 229 10.07 -0.86 6.47
N ALA A 230 9.29 -1.12 7.53
CA ALA A 230 9.79 -1.59 8.82
C ALA A 230 9.71 -3.12 8.99
N GLU A 231 9.32 -3.86 7.93
CA GLU A 231 9.00 -5.28 7.98
C GLU A 231 10.17 -6.12 8.50
N LEU A 232 11.38 -5.91 8.00
CA LEU A 232 12.55 -6.67 8.47
C LEU A 232 12.87 -6.40 9.95
N ALA A 233 12.72 -5.16 10.42
CA ALA A 233 12.92 -4.85 11.83
C ALA A 233 11.82 -5.48 12.70
N ALA A 234 10.57 -5.40 12.28
CA ALA A 234 9.45 -6.03 12.96
C ALA A 234 9.59 -7.56 13.03
N LEU A 235 10.05 -8.21 11.95
CA LEU A 235 10.36 -9.63 11.94
C LEU A 235 11.47 -10.00 12.92
N LYS A 236 12.51 -9.14 13.09
CA LYS A 236 13.54 -9.32 14.13
C LYS A 236 12.95 -9.24 15.54
N GLY A 237 11.95 -8.35 15.75
CA GLY A 237 11.19 -8.28 17.00
C GLY A 237 10.15 -9.39 17.21
N CYS A 238 10.01 -10.30 16.25
CA CYS A 238 9.10 -11.44 16.25
C CYS A 238 9.82 -12.80 16.08
N ALA A 239 11.14 -12.83 16.22
CA ALA A 239 11.98 -13.97 15.89
C ALA A 239 11.68 -15.21 16.75
N GLU A 240 11.50 -15.05 18.06
CA GLU A 240 11.16 -16.15 18.98
C GLU A 240 9.78 -16.71 18.66
N THR A 241 8.79 -15.85 18.39
CA THR A 241 7.43 -16.23 18.03
C THR A 241 7.40 -17.03 16.73
N ILE A 242 8.10 -16.55 15.68
CA ILE A 242 8.18 -17.23 14.39
C ILE A 242 8.88 -18.58 14.52
N SER A 243 10.03 -18.63 15.16
CA SER A 243 10.81 -19.88 15.33
C SER A 243 10.05 -20.94 16.13
N ARG A 244 9.32 -20.51 17.17
CA ARG A 244 8.65 -21.42 18.10
C ARG A 244 7.29 -21.89 17.59
N TYR A 245 6.47 -20.98 17.08
CA TYR A 245 5.07 -21.28 16.75
C TYR A 245 4.83 -21.49 15.25
N LYS A 246 5.79 -21.09 14.41
CA LYS A 246 5.76 -21.29 12.96
C LYS A 246 4.43 -20.82 12.33
N PRO A 247 3.97 -19.58 12.61
CA PRO A 247 2.73 -19.08 12.04
C PRO A 247 2.84 -18.97 10.52
N LYS A 248 1.70 -19.04 9.82
CA LYS A 248 1.60 -18.59 8.44
C LYS A 248 2.02 -17.11 8.37
N LEU A 249 2.82 -16.72 7.37
CA LEU A 249 3.29 -15.35 7.20
C LEU A 249 2.85 -14.80 5.86
N ALA A 250 2.29 -13.58 5.86
CA ALA A 250 2.02 -12.78 4.66
C ALA A 250 2.67 -11.41 4.83
N ILE A 251 3.85 -11.23 4.27
CA ILE A 251 4.74 -10.09 4.51
C ILE A 251 4.91 -9.28 3.24
N CYS A 252 4.63 -7.98 3.28
CA CYS A 252 4.91 -7.07 2.18
C CYS A 252 6.43 -6.92 1.98
N VAL A 253 6.88 -7.04 0.71
CA VAL A 253 8.30 -7.00 0.33
C VAL A 253 8.55 -6.02 -0.81
N TYR A 254 7.79 -4.92 -0.85
CA TYR A 254 7.87 -3.94 -1.93
C TYR A 254 8.26 -2.53 -1.49
N HIS A 255 8.38 -2.30 -0.19
CA HIS A 255 8.69 -0.97 0.34
C HIS A 255 10.15 -0.56 0.12
N LYS A 256 11.08 -1.52 0.20
CA LYS A 256 12.49 -1.33 -0.11
C LYS A 256 12.95 -2.35 -1.15
N PRO A 257 13.84 -1.97 -2.08
CA PRO A 257 14.35 -2.90 -3.10
C PRO A 257 15.01 -4.15 -2.53
N GLU A 258 15.67 -4.04 -1.37
CA GLU A 258 16.35 -5.12 -0.68
C GLU A 258 15.39 -6.11 0.00
N ASP A 259 14.17 -5.68 0.36
CA ASP A 259 13.21 -6.51 1.13
C ASP A 259 12.88 -7.82 0.43
N ILE A 260 12.84 -7.83 -0.91
CA ILE A 260 12.54 -9.04 -1.69
C ILE A 260 13.62 -10.14 -1.55
N PHE A 261 14.81 -9.80 -1.07
CA PHE A 261 15.91 -10.73 -0.82
C PHE A 261 16.15 -10.93 0.67
N GLU A 262 16.25 -9.85 1.44
CA GLU A 262 16.64 -9.90 2.85
C GLU A 262 15.55 -10.52 3.75
N ILE A 263 14.28 -10.25 3.46
CA ILE A 263 13.17 -10.78 4.25
C ILE A 263 13.03 -12.31 4.09
N PRO A 264 13.02 -12.88 2.86
CA PRO A 264 13.00 -14.34 2.70
C PRO A 264 14.21 -15.03 3.34
N GLU A 265 15.43 -14.47 3.17
CA GLU A 265 16.64 -15.01 3.76
C GLU A 265 16.55 -15.01 5.29
N TYR A 266 16.09 -13.92 5.89
CA TYR A 266 15.90 -13.82 7.33
C TYR A 266 14.88 -14.82 7.86
N ILE A 267 13.69 -14.94 7.22
CA ILE A 267 12.66 -15.90 7.64
C ILE A 267 13.17 -17.34 7.55
N LEU A 268 13.89 -17.72 6.49
CA LEU A 268 14.52 -19.05 6.37
C LEU A 268 15.57 -19.31 7.43
N SER A 269 16.29 -18.28 7.89
CA SER A 269 17.23 -18.42 9.01
C SER A 269 16.54 -18.75 10.34
N LEU A 270 15.26 -18.32 10.52
CA LEU A 270 14.45 -18.63 11.70
C LEU A 270 13.80 -20.02 11.60
N ASN A 271 13.34 -20.40 10.42
CA ASN A 271 12.74 -21.69 10.15
C ASN A 271 12.99 -22.11 8.70
N PRO A 272 13.96 -23.01 8.45
CA PRO A 272 14.31 -23.46 7.09
C PRO A 272 13.25 -24.35 6.43
N ASP A 273 12.25 -24.81 7.17
CA ASP A 273 11.17 -25.67 6.66
C ASP A 273 10.04 -24.88 5.98
N TYR A 274 10.02 -23.54 6.08
CA TYR A 274 9.00 -22.75 5.45
C TYR A 274 9.00 -22.90 3.93
N LYS A 275 7.82 -23.22 3.40
CA LYS A 275 7.55 -23.11 1.95
C LYS A 275 7.16 -21.69 1.64
N MET A 276 7.85 -21.12 0.67
CA MET A 276 7.68 -19.72 0.31
C MET A 276 7.00 -19.55 -1.05
N TYR A 277 6.10 -18.57 -1.13
CA TYR A 277 5.40 -18.19 -2.36
C TYR A 277 5.46 -16.67 -2.49
N LEU A 278 5.74 -16.16 -3.67
CA LEU A 278 5.69 -14.75 -3.98
C LEU A 278 4.48 -14.46 -4.85
N ARG A 279 3.70 -13.45 -4.49
CA ARG A 279 2.56 -12.97 -5.28
C ARG A 279 2.65 -11.47 -5.48
N HIS A 280 2.19 -11.02 -6.62
CA HIS A 280 2.11 -9.61 -6.96
C HIS A 280 0.70 -9.27 -7.42
N TYR A 281 0.05 -8.27 -6.81
CA TYR A 281 -1.38 -8.02 -6.93
C TYR A 281 -1.73 -6.76 -7.73
N THR A 282 -0.74 -6.05 -8.27
CA THR A 282 -0.96 -4.84 -9.06
C THR A 282 -0.10 -4.83 -10.32
N ASN A 283 -0.43 -3.95 -11.26
CA ASN A 283 0.41 -3.67 -12.43
C ASN A 283 1.52 -2.63 -12.13
N LEU A 284 1.75 -2.33 -10.86
CA LEU A 284 2.65 -1.30 -10.37
C LEU A 284 3.75 -1.95 -9.51
N VAL A 285 4.59 -1.14 -8.90
CA VAL A 285 5.71 -1.64 -8.08
C VAL A 285 5.34 -2.04 -6.65
N ASN A 286 4.13 -1.75 -6.22
CA ASN A 286 3.59 -2.04 -4.89
C ASN A 286 2.75 -3.32 -4.87
N GLU A 287 2.42 -3.81 -3.68
CA GLU A 287 1.59 -4.99 -3.43
C GLU A 287 2.25 -6.31 -3.83
N THR A 288 3.55 -6.44 -3.57
CA THR A 288 4.24 -7.73 -3.62
C THR A 288 4.28 -8.33 -2.23
N VAL A 289 3.72 -9.52 -2.07
CA VAL A 289 3.60 -10.21 -0.79
C VAL A 289 4.37 -11.53 -0.83
N LEU A 290 5.19 -11.75 0.18
CA LEU A 290 5.83 -13.04 0.47
C LEU A 290 4.94 -13.82 1.44
N TYR A 291 4.61 -15.04 1.06
CA TYR A 291 3.85 -16.00 1.88
C TYR A 291 4.77 -17.12 2.34
N CYS A 292 4.65 -17.50 3.62
CA CYS A 292 5.41 -18.61 4.19
C CYS A 292 4.45 -19.52 4.99
N GLU A 293 4.51 -20.85 4.74
CA GLU A 293 3.76 -21.89 5.45
C GLU A 293 4.59 -23.14 5.75
#